data_c38ae9c538603c6bd04b54334ed9f4b8
#
_entry.id   c38ae9c538603c6bd04b54334ed9f4b8
#
_cell.length_a   1.000
_cell.length_b   1.000
_cell.length_c   1.000
_cell.angle_alpha   90.00
_cell.angle_beta   90.00
_cell.angle_gamma   90.00
#
_symmetry.space_group_name_H-M   'P 1'
#
loop_
_entity.id
_entity.type
_entity.pdbx_description
1 polymer ?
#
loop_
_entity_poly.entity_id
_entity_poly.type
_entity_poly.pdbx_seq_one_letter_code
_entity_poly.pdbx_strand_id
1 'polypeptide(L)'
;MNRQFPLDLRWPPHQRLDAFWPGANVPALQGVSDAVEGGDAWLYLQGGSGTGKSHLLIGACRAAIEANRPARYVSLVELPAPRAETIAAIEAEGLLAIDDVQAITGDREAERALFDLYNRAKVANARVLFAADASPLDLGIGLPDLVSRLAMCTQYVLRPLDDAGRRAMLRLLAGRMGLRLDDDVLDWWFARRPRDPASLVAMLQQIDRAALAAQRRVTIPFLRELWQGD
;
A
#
# COMPACT_ATOMS: atom_id res chain seq x y z
N MET A 1 16.53 -26.81 -9.43
CA MET A 1 15.33 -27.15 -8.63
C MET A 1 14.69 -25.82 -8.22
N ASN A 2 13.67 -25.40 -8.96
CA ASN A 2 12.91 -24.17 -8.65
C ASN A 2 12.14 -24.37 -7.34
N ARG A 3 12.60 -23.78 -6.26
CA ARG A 3 11.76 -23.56 -5.09
C ARG A 3 10.82 -22.40 -5.40
N GLN A 4 9.72 -22.72 -6.02
CA GLN A 4 8.57 -21.85 -6.10
C GLN A 4 8.04 -21.73 -4.66
N PHE A 5 8.31 -20.61 -4.00
CA PHE A 5 7.61 -20.27 -2.79
C PHE A 5 6.16 -20.06 -3.20
N PRO A 6 5.19 -20.78 -2.62
CA PRO A 6 3.80 -20.47 -2.88
C PRO A 6 3.54 -19.10 -2.27
N LEU A 7 3.52 -18.07 -3.10
CA LEU A 7 2.98 -16.79 -2.78
C LEU A 7 1.46 -16.92 -2.70
N ASP A 8 0.96 -17.54 -1.64
CA ASP A 8 -0.41 -17.34 -1.17
C ASP A 8 -0.49 -15.95 -0.51
N LEU A 9 -0.07 -14.94 -1.26
CA LEU A 9 -0.27 -13.54 -0.92
C LEU A 9 -1.75 -13.25 -1.05
N ARG A 10 -2.50 -13.61 -0.01
CA ARG A 10 -3.90 -13.18 0.16
C ARG A 10 -3.91 -11.71 0.56
N TRP A 11 -3.49 -10.86 -0.39
CA TRP A 11 -3.68 -9.42 -0.21
C TRP A 11 -5.17 -9.12 0.00
N PRO A 12 -5.51 -8.21 0.89
CA PRO A 12 -6.88 -7.82 1.10
C PRO A 12 -7.58 -7.46 -0.21
N PRO A 13 -8.81 -7.93 -0.46
CA PRO A 13 -9.51 -7.73 -1.74
C PRO A 13 -9.62 -6.27 -2.16
N HIS A 14 -9.65 -5.35 -1.20
CA HIS A 14 -9.77 -3.91 -1.43
C HIS A 14 -8.46 -3.23 -1.86
N GLN A 15 -7.30 -3.89 -1.71
CA GLN A 15 -6.01 -3.32 -2.12
C GLN A 15 -5.78 -3.53 -3.63
N ARG A 16 -6.50 -2.74 -4.42
CA ARG A 16 -6.45 -2.68 -5.88
C ARG A 16 -6.33 -1.21 -6.30
N LEU A 17 -5.69 -0.94 -7.45
CA LEU A 17 -5.55 0.44 -7.94
C LEU A 17 -6.91 1.10 -8.20
N ASP A 18 -7.86 0.37 -8.75
CA ASP A 18 -9.22 0.83 -9.02
C ASP A 18 -10.08 1.03 -7.75
N ALA A 19 -9.64 0.51 -6.59
CA ALA A 19 -10.26 0.72 -5.28
C ALA A 19 -9.57 1.84 -4.47
N PHE A 20 -8.51 2.42 -5.00
CA PHE A 20 -7.81 3.52 -4.36
C PHE A 20 -8.56 4.84 -4.59
N TRP A 21 -8.99 5.51 -3.51
CA TRP A 21 -9.53 6.86 -3.61
C TRP A 21 -8.37 7.86 -3.59
N PRO A 22 -8.06 8.52 -4.69
CA PRO A 22 -6.82 9.29 -4.78
C PRO A 22 -6.86 10.62 -4.00
N GLY A 23 -8.00 11.29 -3.91
CA GLY A 23 -8.04 12.64 -3.36
C GLY A 23 -7.02 13.56 -4.07
N ALA A 24 -6.08 14.13 -3.31
CA ALA A 24 -4.99 14.94 -3.85
C ALA A 24 -3.84 14.10 -4.46
N ASN A 25 -3.90 12.76 -4.40
CA ASN A 25 -2.82 11.85 -4.82
C ASN A 25 -3.03 11.28 -6.24
N VAL A 26 -3.86 11.95 -7.07
CA VAL A 26 -4.08 11.56 -8.47
C VAL A 26 -2.76 11.37 -9.24
N PRO A 27 -1.75 12.28 -9.15
CA PRO A 27 -0.49 12.09 -9.86
C PRO A 27 0.27 10.82 -9.44
N ALA A 28 0.24 10.46 -8.14
CA ALA A 28 0.89 9.24 -7.66
C ALA A 28 0.18 7.98 -8.16
N LEU A 29 -1.16 7.95 -8.13
CA LEU A 29 -1.95 6.86 -8.70
C LEU A 29 -1.65 6.68 -10.19
N GLN A 30 -1.61 7.78 -10.95
CA GLN A 30 -1.31 7.75 -12.39
C GLN A 30 0.10 7.21 -12.63
N GLY A 31 1.13 7.75 -11.95
CA GLY A 31 2.52 7.27 -12.11
C GLY A 31 2.67 5.79 -11.77
N VAL A 32 2.00 5.30 -10.73
CA VAL A 32 1.99 3.88 -10.39
C VAL A 32 1.28 3.04 -11.47
N SER A 33 0.16 3.52 -12.03
CA SER A 33 -0.53 2.85 -13.12
C SER A 33 0.32 2.78 -14.38
N ASP A 34 0.97 3.90 -14.74
CA ASP A 34 1.88 3.96 -15.89
C ASP A 34 3.06 3.00 -15.72
N ALA A 35 3.64 2.91 -14.52
CA ALA A 35 4.71 1.94 -14.22
C ALA A 35 4.24 0.48 -14.38
N VAL A 36 2.99 0.19 -14.05
CA VAL A 36 2.40 -1.14 -14.31
C VAL A 36 2.23 -1.38 -15.80
N GLU A 37 1.82 -0.39 -16.59
CA GLU A 37 1.55 -0.55 -18.04
C GLU A 37 2.80 -0.53 -18.92
N GLY A 38 3.93 -0.12 -18.42
CA GLY A 38 5.19 -0.11 -19.18
C GLY A 38 5.88 1.25 -19.26
N GLY A 39 5.35 2.24 -18.55
CA GLY A 39 5.92 3.57 -18.41
C GLY A 39 7.15 3.63 -17.50
N ASP A 40 7.34 4.79 -16.87
CA ASP A 40 8.50 5.08 -16.03
C ASP A 40 8.68 4.02 -14.94
N ALA A 41 9.90 3.54 -14.75
CA ALA A 41 10.17 2.27 -14.10
C ALA A 41 10.58 2.39 -12.63
N TRP A 42 10.90 3.61 -12.16
CA TRP A 42 11.52 3.83 -10.86
C TRP A 42 10.82 4.95 -10.10
N LEU A 43 9.96 4.57 -9.16
CA LEU A 43 9.15 5.51 -8.40
C LEU A 43 9.50 5.45 -6.92
N TYR A 44 9.38 6.58 -6.23
CA TYR A 44 9.50 6.67 -4.79
C TYR A 44 8.27 7.39 -4.21
N LEU A 45 7.49 6.68 -3.41
CA LEU A 45 6.30 7.17 -2.75
C LEU A 45 6.65 7.57 -1.31
N GLN A 46 6.56 8.85 -0.98
CA GLN A 46 6.76 9.30 0.39
C GLN A 46 5.46 9.78 1.02
N GLY A 47 5.30 9.57 2.31
CA GLY A 47 4.14 10.05 3.07
C GLY A 47 3.97 9.35 4.41
N GLY A 48 3.33 10.01 5.35
CA GLY A 48 3.06 9.46 6.67
C GLY A 48 2.22 8.19 6.65
N SER A 49 2.00 7.62 7.82
CA SER A 49 1.11 6.45 7.97
C SER A 49 -0.30 6.76 7.46
N GLY A 50 -0.96 5.78 6.85
CA GLY A 50 -2.34 5.90 6.36
C GLY A 50 -2.52 6.74 5.09
N THR A 51 -1.43 7.19 4.41
CA THR A 51 -1.55 7.93 3.13
C THR A 51 -1.83 7.05 1.92
N GLY A 52 -1.74 5.71 2.07
CA GLY A 52 -2.08 4.75 1.02
C GLY A 52 -0.88 4.21 0.24
N LYS A 53 0.37 4.39 0.72
CA LYS A 53 1.59 3.85 0.08
C LYS A 53 1.47 2.35 -0.19
N SER A 54 1.28 1.54 0.85
CA SER A 54 1.17 0.08 0.75
C SER A 54 -0.01 -0.34 -0.16
N HIS A 55 -1.13 0.40 -0.13
CA HIS A 55 -2.26 0.14 -1.01
C HIS A 55 -1.85 0.29 -2.49
N LEU A 56 -1.15 1.38 -2.85
CA LEU A 56 -0.66 1.59 -4.22
C LEU A 56 0.35 0.53 -4.63
N LEU A 57 1.30 0.18 -3.76
CA LEU A 57 2.31 -0.85 -4.04
C LEU A 57 1.69 -2.23 -4.26
N ILE A 58 0.79 -2.66 -3.38
CA ILE A 58 0.09 -3.95 -3.48
C ILE A 58 -0.84 -3.94 -4.70
N GLY A 59 -1.56 -2.83 -4.92
CA GLY A 59 -2.41 -2.66 -6.09
C GLY A 59 -1.65 -2.76 -7.40
N ALA A 60 -0.42 -2.19 -7.47
CA ALA A 60 0.46 -2.30 -8.62
C ALA A 60 0.92 -3.74 -8.87
N CYS A 61 1.36 -4.44 -7.83
CA CYS A 61 1.75 -5.86 -7.95
C CYS A 61 0.58 -6.72 -8.41
N ARG A 62 -0.62 -6.51 -7.86
CA ARG A 62 -1.82 -7.23 -8.27
C ARG A 62 -2.15 -6.99 -9.74
N ALA A 63 -2.17 -5.73 -10.18
CA ALA A 63 -2.45 -5.38 -11.56
C ALA A 63 -1.41 -5.96 -12.54
N ALA A 64 -0.12 -6.01 -12.16
CA ALA A 64 0.92 -6.64 -12.94
C ALA A 64 0.70 -8.16 -13.07
N ILE A 65 0.38 -8.85 -11.97
CA ILE A 65 0.09 -10.29 -11.96
C ILE A 65 -1.16 -10.62 -12.77
N GLU A 66 -2.23 -9.84 -12.66
CA GLU A 66 -3.45 -9.98 -13.46
C GLU A 66 -3.18 -9.79 -14.96
N ALA A 67 -2.13 -9.03 -15.30
CA ALA A 67 -1.63 -8.87 -16.67
C ALA A 67 -0.56 -9.92 -17.05
N ASN A 68 -0.43 -11.03 -16.30
CA ASN A 68 0.56 -12.10 -16.50
C ASN A 68 2.02 -11.60 -16.49
N ARG A 69 2.32 -10.57 -15.71
CA ARG A 69 3.67 -10.05 -15.50
C ARG A 69 4.15 -10.38 -14.09
N PRO A 70 5.40 -10.85 -13.91
CA PRO A 70 5.92 -11.15 -12.59
C PRO A 70 5.96 -9.87 -11.74
N ALA A 71 5.49 -9.98 -10.50
CA ALA A 71 5.54 -8.88 -9.55
C ALA A 71 5.72 -9.40 -8.13
N ARG A 72 6.43 -8.63 -7.30
CA ARG A 72 6.71 -8.95 -5.92
C ARG A 72 6.56 -7.72 -5.02
N TYR A 73 5.80 -7.87 -3.96
CA TYR A 73 5.71 -6.90 -2.88
C TYR A 73 6.54 -7.38 -1.69
N VAL A 74 7.34 -6.49 -1.11
CA VAL A 74 8.16 -6.75 0.07
C VAL A 74 8.03 -5.58 1.05
N SER A 75 7.53 -5.84 2.24
CA SER A 75 7.59 -4.87 3.36
C SER A 75 8.86 -5.13 4.16
N LEU A 76 9.76 -4.15 4.20
CA LEU A 76 11.04 -4.28 4.91
C LEU A 76 10.87 -4.33 6.43
N VAL A 77 9.75 -3.84 6.96
CA VAL A 77 9.45 -3.94 8.38
C VAL A 77 9.05 -5.38 8.78
N GLU A 78 8.45 -6.12 7.85
CA GLU A 78 8.00 -7.51 8.10
C GLU A 78 9.10 -8.55 7.88
N LEU A 79 10.25 -8.15 7.34
CA LEU A 79 11.35 -9.10 7.11
C LEU A 79 11.95 -9.59 8.44
N PRO A 80 12.22 -10.91 8.53
CA PRO A 80 12.93 -11.45 9.68
C PRO A 80 14.37 -10.91 9.73
N ALA A 81 14.92 -10.82 10.95
CA ALA A 81 16.34 -10.52 11.11
C ALA A 81 17.20 -11.80 10.86
N PRO A 82 18.39 -11.69 10.24
CA PRO A 82 18.96 -10.46 9.68
C PRO A 82 18.33 -10.10 8.33
N ARG A 83 17.85 -8.86 8.20
CA ARG A 83 17.17 -8.39 6.99
C ARG A 83 18.04 -8.41 5.73
N ALA A 84 19.34 -8.18 5.88
CA ALA A 84 20.29 -8.13 4.78
C ALA A 84 20.28 -9.40 3.92
N GLU A 85 20.27 -10.57 4.54
CA GLU A 85 20.25 -11.87 3.83
C GLU A 85 18.95 -12.05 3.03
N THR A 86 17.82 -11.68 3.65
CA THR A 86 16.51 -11.77 3.00
C THR A 86 16.41 -10.80 1.81
N ILE A 87 16.92 -9.55 1.95
CA ILE A 87 16.96 -8.57 0.87
C ILE A 87 17.88 -9.06 -0.26
N ALA A 88 19.04 -9.62 0.07
CA ALA A 88 19.97 -10.17 -0.90
C ALA A 88 19.38 -11.32 -1.73
N ALA A 89 18.48 -12.11 -1.14
CA ALA A 89 17.79 -13.22 -1.78
C ALA A 89 16.61 -12.81 -2.68
N ILE A 90 16.19 -11.53 -2.68
CA ILE A 90 15.11 -11.04 -3.54
C ILE A 90 15.55 -11.12 -5.00
N GLU A 91 14.75 -11.82 -5.81
CA GLU A 91 14.92 -11.84 -7.26
C GLU A 91 14.52 -10.50 -7.86
N ALA A 92 15.38 -9.96 -8.71
CA ALA A 92 15.23 -8.62 -9.30
C ALA A 92 14.58 -8.69 -10.69
N GLU A 93 13.35 -9.22 -10.77
CA GLU A 93 12.63 -9.43 -12.03
C GLU A 93 11.24 -8.78 -11.99
N GLY A 94 10.76 -8.33 -13.14
CA GLY A 94 9.41 -7.80 -13.31
C GLY A 94 9.17 -6.51 -12.54
N LEU A 95 8.12 -6.46 -11.71
CA LEU A 95 7.78 -5.33 -10.86
C LEU A 95 8.15 -5.64 -9.39
N LEU A 96 9.04 -4.86 -8.81
CA LEU A 96 9.37 -4.92 -7.39
C LEU A 96 8.73 -3.75 -6.65
N ALA A 97 7.93 -4.03 -5.64
CA ALA A 97 7.36 -3.04 -4.73
C ALA A 97 8.01 -3.22 -3.35
N ILE A 98 8.85 -2.28 -2.96
CA ILE A 98 9.61 -2.28 -1.71
C ILE A 98 9.01 -1.25 -0.77
N ASP A 99 8.32 -1.72 0.25
CA ASP A 99 7.64 -0.88 1.24
C ASP A 99 8.48 -0.73 2.53
N ASP A 100 8.20 0.33 3.28
CA ASP A 100 8.80 0.61 4.58
C ASP A 100 10.33 0.74 4.54
N VAL A 101 10.87 1.47 3.56
CA VAL A 101 12.32 1.66 3.41
C VAL A 101 12.97 2.23 4.68
N GLN A 102 12.24 3.01 5.50
CA GLN A 102 12.71 3.49 6.80
C GLN A 102 13.11 2.35 7.76
N ALA A 103 12.60 1.14 7.58
CA ALA A 103 12.87 0.01 8.49
C ALA A 103 14.32 -0.50 8.48
N ILE A 104 15.10 -0.13 7.46
CA ILE A 104 16.52 -0.51 7.36
C ILE A 104 17.46 0.63 7.76
N THR A 105 16.95 1.79 8.11
CA THR A 105 17.77 2.95 8.48
C THR A 105 18.66 2.63 9.68
N GLY A 106 19.98 2.88 9.54
CA GLY A 106 20.98 2.58 10.56
C GLY A 106 21.47 1.13 10.58
N ASP A 107 20.86 0.24 9.77
CA ASP A 107 21.37 -1.11 9.53
C ASP A 107 22.23 -1.12 8.25
N ARG A 108 23.54 -0.95 8.43
CA ARG A 108 24.49 -0.85 7.31
C ARG A 108 24.46 -2.04 6.36
N GLU A 109 24.24 -3.23 6.87
CA GLU A 109 24.20 -4.44 6.04
C GLU A 109 22.92 -4.50 5.22
N ALA A 110 21.79 -4.14 5.81
CA ALA A 110 20.51 -4.06 5.10
C ALA A 110 20.48 -2.91 4.08
N GLU A 111 21.05 -1.73 4.41
CA GLU A 111 21.20 -0.62 3.47
C GLU A 111 22.05 -1.04 2.26
N ARG A 112 23.16 -1.74 2.48
CA ARG A 112 24.01 -2.25 1.41
C ARG A 112 23.28 -3.31 0.59
N ALA A 113 22.58 -4.24 1.21
CA ALA A 113 21.80 -5.25 0.51
C ALA A 113 20.70 -4.63 -0.38
N LEU A 114 20.04 -3.55 0.08
CA LEU A 114 19.05 -2.82 -0.73
C LEU A 114 19.72 -2.07 -1.89
N PHE A 115 20.91 -1.49 -1.69
CA PHE A 115 21.68 -0.88 -2.78
C PHE A 115 22.08 -1.91 -3.84
N ASP A 116 22.51 -3.10 -3.43
CA ASP A 116 22.86 -4.18 -4.34
C ASP A 116 21.61 -4.72 -5.08
N LEU A 117 20.46 -4.81 -4.40
CA LEU A 117 19.18 -5.13 -5.04
C LEU A 117 18.81 -4.09 -6.10
N TYR A 118 18.97 -2.79 -5.79
CA TYR A 118 18.74 -1.70 -6.74
C TYR A 118 19.58 -1.92 -8.01
N ASN A 119 20.87 -2.19 -7.87
CA ASN A 119 21.77 -2.39 -9.01
C ASN A 119 21.40 -3.64 -9.83
N ARG A 120 21.05 -4.75 -9.17
CA ARG A 120 20.57 -5.96 -9.84
C ARG A 120 19.27 -5.72 -10.62
N ALA A 121 18.32 -4.99 -10.02
CA ALA A 121 17.05 -4.64 -10.66
C ALA A 121 17.27 -3.78 -11.90
N LYS A 122 18.25 -2.86 -11.85
CA LYS A 122 18.63 -2.02 -13.00
C LYS A 122 19.21 -2.85 -14.15
N VAL A 123 20.09 -3.80 -13.87
CA VAL A 123 20.65 -4.71 -14.87
C VAL A 123 19.58 -5.60 -15.48
N ALA A 124 18.62 -6.07 -14.67
CA ALA A 124 17.52 -6.91 -15.11
C ALA A 124 16.38 -6.15 -15.83
N ASN A 125 16.48 -4.81 -15.97
CA ASN A 125 15.41 -3.95 -16.47
C ASN A 125 14.09 -4.12 -15.70
N ALA A 126 14.18 -4.42 -14.40
CA ALA A 126 13.03 -4.51 -13.53
C ALA A 126 12.47 -3.09 -13.23
N ARG A 127 11.19 -3.02 -12.95
CA ARG A 127 10.53 -1.82 -12.45
C ARG A 127 10.52 -1.85 -10.94
N VAL A 128 10.83 -0.73 -10.30
CA VAL A 128 10.88 -0.69 -8.83
C VAL A 128 10.08 0.47 -8.28
N LEU A 129 9.18 0.16 -7.38
CA LEU A 129 8.39 1.11 -6.61
C LEU A 129 8.86 1.06 -5.17
N PHE A 130 9.43 2.14 -4.67
CA PHE A 130 9.80 2.28 -3.26
C PHE A 130 8.74 3.06 -2.50
N ALA A 131 8.58 2.77 -1.21
CA ALA A 131 7.77 3.59 -0.32
C ALA A 131 8.43 3.77 1.04
N ALA A 132 8.29 4.99 1.60
CA ALA A 132 8.80 5.34 2.92
C ALA A 132 7.97 6.46 3.55
N ASP A 133 8.24 6.77 4.82
CA ASP A 133 7.56 7.83 5.56
C ASP A 133 8.16 9.23 5.32
N ALA A 134 9.40 9.31 4.81
CA ALA A 134 10.11 10.56 4.53
C ALA A 134 10.78 10.53 3.14
N SER A 135 11.35 11.67 2.72
CA SER A 135 12.16 11.74 1.50
C SER A 135 13.46 10.95 1.65
N PRO A 136 14.10 10.51 0.56
CA PRO A 136 15.39 9.81 0.65
C PRO A 136 16.47 10.59 1.42
N LEU A 137 16.43 11.92 1.37
CA LEU A 137 17.40 12.79 2.05
C LEU A 137 17.11 12.90 3.56
N ASP A 138 15.85 12.78 3.97
CA ASP A 138 15.40 12.94 5.35
C ASP A 138 15.25 11.61 6.08
N LEU A 139 15.41 10.49 5.36
CA LEU A 139 15.18 9.15 5.91
C LEU A 139 16.24 8.71 6.93
N GLY A 140 17.42 9.35 6.90
CA GLY A 140 18.53 9.01 7.80
C GLY A 140 19.32 7.77 7.38
N ILE A 141 19.22 7.35 6.11
CA ILE A 141 20.05 6.27 5.54
C ILE A 141 21.52 6.66 5.59
N GLY A 142 22.36 5.80 6.14
CA GLY A 142 23.79 6.03 6.30
C GLY A 142 24.63 5.78 5.05
N LEU A 143 24.12 5.09 4.02
CA LEU A 143 24.79 4.80 2.78
C LEU A 143 24.48 5.89 1.71
N PRO A 144 25.42 6.84 1.42
CA PRO A 144 25.14 7.96 0.51
C PRO A 144 24.76 7.52 -0.90
N ASP A 145 25.35 6.42 -1.38
CA ASP A 145 25.05 5.88 -2.71
C ASP A 145 23.59 5.42 -2.81
N LEU A 146 23.05 4.78 -1.76
CA LEU A 146 21.64 4.38 -1.71
C LEU A 146 20.73 5.61 -1.69
N VAL A 147 21.03 6.62 -0.86
CA VAL A 147 20.29 7.89 -0.83
C VAL A 147 20.24 8.51 -2.23
N SER A 148 21.38 8.60 -2.90
CA SER A 148 21.47 9.15 -4.26
C SER A 148 20.61 8.37 -5.25
N ARG A 149 20.62 7.04 -5.18
CA ARG A 149 19.80 6.17 -6.06
C ARG A 149 18.30 6.35 -5.82
N LEU A 150 17.88 6.39 -4.57
CA LEU A 150 16.47 6.60 -4.21
C LEU A 150 16.01 8.02 -4.61
N ALA A 151 16.86 9.02 -4.48
CA ALA A 151 16.57 10.40 -4.89
C ALA A 151 16.44 10.56 -6.43
N MET A 152 17.06 9.68 -7.22
CA MET A 152 16.91 9.66 -8.68
C MET A 152 15.59 9.06 -9.17
N CYS A 153 14.84 8.37 -8.31
CA CYS A 153 13.50 7.88 -8.66
C CYS A 153 12.53 9.05 -8.84
N THR A 154 11.49 8.88 -9.65
CA THR A 154 10.39 9.85 -9.73
C THR A 154 9.68 9.91 -8.39
N GLN A 155 9.68 11.09 -7.76
CA GLN A 155 9.21 11.30 -6.40
C GLN A 155 7.73 11.67 -6.38
N TYR A 156 6.93 10.98 -5.55
CA TYR A 156 5.54 11.35 -5.26
C TYR A 156 5.34 11.52 -3.76
N VAL A 157 4.85 12.68 -3.37
CA VAL A 157 4.47 12.98 -1.97
C VAL A 157 3.00 12.70 -1.78
N LEU A 158 2.67 11.66 -1.03
CA LEU A 158 1.29 11.31 -0.71
C LEU A 158 0.77 12.12 0.46
N ARG A 159 -0.40 12.70 0.28
CA ARG A 159 -1.11 13.46 1.30
C ARG A 159 -2.20 12.60 1.95
N PRO A 160 -2.39 12.72 3.26
CA PRO A 160 -3.50 12.04 3.94
C PRO A 160 -4.84 12.57 3.41
N LEU A 161 -5.84 11.70 3.40
CA LEU A 161 -7.20 12.12 3.08
C LEU A 161 -7.76 13.00 4.21
N ASP A 162 -8.43 14.07 3.84
CA ASP A 162 -9.30 14.82 4.74
C ASP A 162 -10.61 14.04 5.04
N ASP A 163 -11.49 14.58 5.86
CA ASP A 163 -12.74 13.90 6.22
C ASP A 163 -13.66 13.69 5.00
N ALA A 164 -13.66 14.60 4.04
CA ALA A 164 -14.44 14.47 2.80
C ALA A 164 -13.89 13.31 1.95
N GLY A 165 -12.57 13.24 1.80
CA GLY A 165 -11.88 12.16 1.08
C GLY A 165 -12.08 10.80 1.73
N ARG A 166 -12.03 10.71 3.09
CA ARG A 166 -12.30 9.48 3.83
C ARG A 166 -13.73 8.98 3.63
N ARG A 167 -14.72 9.89 3.63
CA ARG A 167 -16.11 9.57 3.32
C ARG A 167 -16.28 9.04 1.89
N ALA A 168 -15.63 9.70 0.93
CA ALA A 168 -15.65 9.28 -0.46
C ALA A 168 -14.99 7.90 -0.66
N MET A 169 -13.86 7.66 0.00
CA MET A 169 -13.20 6.34 0.06
C MET A 169 -14.15 5.26 0.60
N LEU A 170 -14.82 5.53 1.73
CA LEU A 170 -15.77 4.57 2.30
C LEU A 170 -16.94 4.28 1.37
N ARG A 171 -17.50 5.30 0.69
CA ARG A 171 -18.58 5.08 -0.30
C ARG A 171 -18.11 4.24 -1.47
N LEU A 172 -16.90 4.50 -1.98
CA LEU A 172 -16.30 3.70 -3.05
C LEU A 172 -16.18 2.23 -2.64
N LEU A 173 -15.59 1.96 -1.47
CA LEU A 173 -15.38 0.61 -0.96
C LEU A 173 -16.72 -0.09 -0.62
N ALA A 174 -17.64 0.61 0.03
CA ALA A 174 -18.98 0.11 0.33
C ALA A 174 -19.76 -0.27 -0.94
N GLY A 175 -19.72 0.58 -1.97
CA GLY A 175 -20.34 0.30 -3.25
C GLY A 175 -19.82 -0.97 -3.92
N ARG A 176 -18.51 -1.25 -3.80
CA ARG A 176 -17.90 -2.49 -4.29
C ARG A 176 -18.33 -3.75 -3.52
N MET A 177 -18.72 -3.59 -2.25
CA MET A 177 -19.29 -4.65 -1.41
C MET A 177 -20.82 -4.77 -1.57
N GLY A 178 -21.44 -3.93 -2.42
CA GLY A 178 -22.89 -3.89 -2.56
C GLY A 178 -23.61 -3.18 -1.40
N LEU A 179 -22.86 -2.49 -0.54
CA LEU A 179 -23.41 -1.74 0.59
C LEU A 179 -23.71 -0.29 0.17
N ARG A 180 -24.75 0.26 0.77
CA ARG A 180 -25.07 1.68 0.68
C ARG A 180 -24.88 2.32 2.06
N LEU A 181 -24.08 3.39 2.09
CA LEU A 181 -23.85 4.24 3.26
C LEU A 181 -24.48 5.60 3.01
N ASP A 182 -25.59 5.88 3.69
CA ASP A 182 -26.26 7.17 3.63
C ASP A 182 -25.49 8.22 4.48
N ASP A 183 -25.72 9.50 4.24
CA ASP A 183 -24.92 10.58 4.86
C ASP A 183 -25.09 10.62 6.38
N ASP A 184 -26.29 10.39 6.89
CA ASP A 184 -26.58 10.33 8.33
C ASP A 184 -25.84 9.18 9.02
N VAL A 185 -25.68 8.03 8.34
CA VAL A 185 -24.91 6.88 8.82
C VAL A 185 -23.41 7.25 8.92
N LEU A 186 -22.87 7.89 7.90
CA LEU A 186 -21.47 8.37 7.91
C LEU A 186 -21.25 9.45 8.97
N ASP A 187 -22.18 10.40 9.14
CA ASP A 187 -22.10 11.42 10.16
C ASP A 187 -22.08 10.82 11.56
N TRP A 188 -22.97 9.88 11.80
CA TRP A 188 -23.05 9.16 13.08
C TRP A 188 -21.77 8.36 13.35
N TRP A 189 -21.22 7.66 12.33
CA TRP A 189 -19.98 6.89 12.42
C TRP A 189 -18.77 7.78 12.72
N PHE A 190 -18.57 8.83 11.94
CA PHE A 190 -17.44 9.77 12.08
C PHE A 190 -17.45 10.54 13.41
N ALA A 191 -18.60 10.71 14.03
CA ALA A 191 -18.71 11.35 15.34
C ALA A 191 -18.28 10.43 16.50
N ARG A 192 -18.12 9.10 16.29
CA ARG A 192 -18.01 8.13 17.39
C ARG A 192 -16.86 7.16 17.29
N ARG A 193 -16.23 7.05 16.13
CA ARG A 193 -15.20 6.03 15.87
C ARG A 193 -13.92 6.63 15.28
N PRO A 194 -12.77 5.91 15.38
CA PRO A 194 -11.53 6.33 14.76
C PRO A 194 -11.70 6.60 13.26
N ARG A 195 -10.95 7.60 12.75
CA ARG A 195 -11.07 8.06 11.36
C ARG A 195 -9.82 7.76 10.53
N ASP A 196 -8.85 7.04 11.09
CA ASP A 196 -7.71 6.60 10.31
C ASP A 196 -8.17 5.57 9.25
N PRO A 197 -7.56 5.58 8.05
CA PRO A 197 -8.02 4.75 6.94
C PRO A 197 -8.04 3.25 7.24
N ALA A 198 -7.08 2.74 8.02
CA ALA A 198 -7.01 1.31 8.35
C ALA A 198 -8.18 0.89 9.23
N SER A 199 -8.46 1.66 10.29
CA SER A 199 -9.64 1.44 11.16
C SER A 199 -10.96 1.55 10.39
N LEU A 200 -11.08 2.55 9.51
CA LEU A 200 -12.27 2.72 8.68
C LEU A 200 -12.52 1.52 7.76
N VAL A 201 -11.49 1.00 7.13
CA VAL A 201 -11.60 -0.19 6.26
C VAL A 201 -11.93 -1.43 7.08
N ALA A 202 -11.27 -1.65 8.22
CA ALA A 202 -11.56 -2.79 9.10
C ALA A 202 -13.02 -2.78 9.59
N MET A 203 -13.51 -1.62 10.04
CA MET A 203 -14.91 -1.46 10.46
C MET A 203 -15.88 -1.66 9.30
N LEU A 204 -15.57 -1.17 8.08
CA LEU A 204 -16.41 -1.40 6.90
C LEU A 204 -16.52 -2.90 6.59
N GLN A 205 -15.44 -3.66 6.69
CA GLN A 205 -15.47 -5.11 6.51
C GLN A 205 -16.27 -5.84 7.60
N GLN A 206 -16.23 -5.33 8.83
CA GLN A 206 -17.08 -5.86 9.92
C GLN A 206 -18.56 -5.60 9.62
N ILE A 207 -18.90 -4.38 9.17
CA ILE A 207 -20.25 -4.00 8.76
C ILE A 207 -20.75 -4.90 7.62
N ASP A 208 -19.92 -5.12 6.60
CA ASP A 208 -20.26 -5.97 5.45
C ASP A 208 -20.65 -7.39 5.88
N ARG A 209 -19.79 -8.03 6.67
CA ARG A 209 -20.06 -9.37 7.19
C ARG A 209 -21.34 -9.44 8.01
N ALA A 210 -21.56 -8.46 8.88
CA ALA A 210 -22.74 -8.41 9.74
C ALA A 210 -24.03 -8.13 8.94
N ALA A 211 -23.97 -7.20 7.96
CA ALA A 211 -25.10 -6.85 7.10
C ALA A 211 -25.53 -8.04 6.23
N LEU A 212 -24.54 -8.77 5.68
CA LEU A 212 -24.78 -9.98 4.89
C LEU A 212 -25.43 -11.08 5.74
N ALA A 213 -24.88 -11.33 6.94
CA ALA A 213 -25.42 -12.37 7.86
C ALA A 213 -26.84 -12.06 8.34
N ALA A 214 -27.13 -10.78 8.62
CA ALA A 214 -28.44 -10.33 9.07
C ALA A 214 -29.44 -10.08 7.92
N GLN A 215 -28.98 -10.05 6.67
CA GLN A 215 -29.74 -9.61 5.49
C GLN A 215 -30.40 -8.23 5.68
N ARG A 216 -29.68 -7.30 6.31
CA ARG A 216 -30.18 -5.97 6.68
C ARG A 216 -29.39 -4.87 6.00
N ARG A 217 -30.07 -3.75 5.76
CA ARG A 217 -29.40 -2.50 5.31
C ARG A 217 -28.60 -1.89 6.47
N VAL A 218 -27.50 -1.20 6.10
CA VAL A 218 -26.71 -0.44 7.06
C VAL A 218 -27.47 0.82 7.47
N THR A 219 -27.86 0.88 8.73
CA THR A 219 -28.60 2.01 9.35
C THR A 219 -27.96 2.35 10.69
N ILE A 220 -28.25 3.54 11.24
CA ILE A 220 -27.76 3.92 12.58
C ILE A 220 -28.16 2.90 13.65
N PRO A 221 -29.42 2.41 13.74
CA PRO A 221 -29.77 1.35 14.68
C PRO A 221 -28.93 0.08 14.49
N PHE A 222 -28.72 -0.35 13.24
CA PHE A 222 -27.88 -1.52 12.94
C PHE A 222 -26.45 -1.34 13.44
N LEU A 223 -25.83 -0.16 13.22
CA LEU A 223 -24.48 0.11 13.72
C LEU A 223 -24.42 0.18 15.25
N ARG A 224 -25.47 0.67 15.90
CA ARG A 224 -25.56 0.63 17.37
C ARG A 224 -25.59 -0.80 17.91
N GLU A 225 -26.40 -1.67 17.32
CA GLU A 225 -26.46 -3.09 17.70
C GLU A 225 -25.09 -3.76 17.50
N LEU A 226 -24.46 -3.53 16.33
CA LEU A 226 -23.17 -4.12 15.98
C LEU A 226 -22.04 -3.70 16.94
N TRP A 227 -22.04 -2.47 17.39
CA TRP A 227 -20.95 -1.88 18.19
C TRP A 227 -21.29 -1.67 19.67
N GLN A 228 -22.47 -2.09 20.16
CA GLN A 228 -22.82 -2.14 21.58
C GLN A 228 -22.34 -3.44 22.24
N GLY A 229 -21.88 -4.40 21.47
CA GLY A 229 -21.31 -5.66 21.95
C GLY A 229 -19.77 -5.65 22.11
N ASP A 230 -19.12 -4.53 21.83
CA ASP A 230 -17.71 -4.23 22.08
C ASP A 230 -17.64 -3.14 23.20
#